data_3124b018f714ff0639b163f7b591e617
#
_entry.id   3124b018f714ff0639b163f7b591e617
#
_cell.length_a   1.000
_cell.length_b   1.000
_cell.length_c   1.000
_cell.angle_alpha   90.00
_cell.angle_beta   90.00
_cell.angle_gamma   90.00
#
_symmetry.space_group_name_H-M   'P 1'
#
loop_
_entity.id
_entity.type
_entity.pdbx_description
1 polymer ?
#
loop_
_entity_poly.entity_id
_entity_poly.type
_entity_poly.pdbx_seq_one_letter_code
_entity_poly.pdbx_strand_id
1 'polypeptide(L)'
;NAVSVMGEAEDMCNARLEFGDCTANVTASRLGLKTERKLRIISEDSYVSADFVKRQVTLVRKIANEEQLFDLRTRLVAGEDLSSIDYVDLVEVEEPEVGSEDALTLQAKDFLHAVRTGEKPHVDAEAGSMAIRTAERIMEQAIAAGARML
;
A
#
# COMPACT_ATOMS: atom_id res chain seq x y z
N ASN A 1 -16.98 0.06 -4.68
CA ASN A 1 -17.66 -0.93 -5.50
C ASN A 1 -17.31 -2.35 -5.04
N ALA A 2 -18.31 -3.22 -4.93
CA ALA A 2 -18.11 -4.64 -4.67
C ALA A 2 -18.89 -5.47 -5.69
N VAL A 3 -18.44 -6.70 -5.91
CA VAL A 3 -19.03 -7.63 -6.87
C VAL A 3 -19.16 -9.00 -6.21
N SER A 4 -20.34 -9.59 -6.32
CA SER A 4 -20.63 -10.99 -5.92
C SER A 4 -20.74 -11.83 -7.19
N VAL A 5 -19.92 -12.87 -7.31
CA VAL A 5 -19.85 -13.77 -8.46
C VAL A 5 -20.24 -15.21 -8.08
N MET A 6 -19.81 -15.64 -6.89
CA MET A 6 -19.95 -17.04 -6.46
C MET A 6 -21.10 -17.28 -5.47
N GLY A 7 -21.76 -16.22 -5.01
CA GLY A 7 -22.84 -16.37 -4.01
C GLY A 7 -23.40 -15.03 -3.54
N GLU A 8 -23.95 -15.02 -2.34
CA GLU A 8 -24.58 -13.83 -1.77
C GLU A 8 -23.55 -12.83 -1.17
N ALA A 9 -22.35 -13.29 -0.81
CA ALA A 9 -21.30 -12.47 -0.25
C ALA A 9 -20.42 -11.89 -1.35
N GLU A 10 -19.86 -10.71 -1.09
CA GLU A 10 -18.96 -10.00 -2.00
C GLU A 10 -17.67 -10.78 -2.19
N ASP A 11 -17.29 -11.02 -3.44
CA ASP A 11 -16.08 -11.74 -3.83
C ASP A 11 -14.92 -10.82 -4.16
N MET A 12 -15.23 -9.60 -4.56
CA MET A 12 -14.24 -8.58 -4.89
C MET A 12 -14.74 -7.21 -4.41
N CYS A 13 -13.85 -6.42 -3.86
CA CYS A 13 -14.11 -5.05 -3.43
C CYS A 13 -12.97 -4.11 -3.87
N ASN A 14 -13.36 -2.96 -4.41
CA ASN A 14 -12.47 -1.83 -4.66
C ASN A 14 -13.01 -0.61 -3.91
N ALA A 15 -12.16 -0.02 -3.09
CA ALA A 15 -12.47 1.17 -2.33
C ALA A 15 -11.41 2.25 -2.53
N ARG A 16 -11.87 3.50 -2.62
CA ARG A 16 -11.03 4.69 -2.56
C ARG A 16 -11.29 5.39 -1.23
N LEU A 17 -10.24 5.59 -0.46
CA LEU A 17 -10.26 6.25 0.84
C LEU A 17 -9.52 7.59 0.72
N GLU A 18 -10.07 8.63 1.33
CA GLU A 18 -9.49 9.96 1.34
C GLU A 18 -9.22 10.38 2.79
N PHE A 19 -7.97 10.75 3.08
CA PHE A 19 -7.48 11.17 4.39
C PHE A 19 -6.78 12.53 4.27
N GLY A 20 -7.54 13.62 4.23
CA GLY A 20 -6.98 14.95 3.94
C GLY A 20 -6.27 14.94 2.59
N ASP A 21 -4.96 15.18 2.59
CA ASP A 21 -4.14 15.24 1.38
C ASP A 21 -3.67 13.84 0.89
N CYS A 22 -3.99 12.78 1.63
CA CYS A 22 -3.62 11.41 1.26
C CYS A 22 -4.81 10.65 0.70
N THR A 23 -4.59 9.91 -0.37
CA THR A 23 -5.58 9.02 -0.97
C THR A 23 -5.06 7.58 -1.00
N ALA A 24 -5.87 6.63 -0.57
CA ALA A 24 -5.58 5.22 -0.69
C ALA A 24 -6.61 4.51 -1.59
N ASN A 25 -6.13 3.67 -2.50
CA ASN A 25 -6.96 2.75 -3.26
C ASN A 25 -6.72 1.33 -2.72
N VAL A 26 -7.79 0.71 -2.25
CA VAL A 26 -7.75 -0.63 -1.65
C VAL A 26 -8.51 -1.60 -2.56
N THR A 27 -7.89 -2.71 -2.88
CA THR A 27 -8.51 -3.82 -3.60
C THR A 27 -8.39 -5.09 -2.77
N ALA A 28 -9.51 -5.76 -2.56
CA ALA A 28 -9.57 -7.09 -1.96
C ALA A 28 -10.36 -8.02 -2.87
N SER A 29 -9.85 -9.22 -3.11
CA SER A 29 -10.52 -10.23 -3.92
C SER A 29 -10.18 -11.63 -3.43
N ARG A 30 -11.19 -12.51 -3.38
CA ARG A 30 -11.02 -13.95 -3.17
C ARG A 30 -11.11 -14.76 -4.49
N LEU A 31 -11.30 -14.07 -5.60
CA LEU A 31 -11.39 -14.69 -6.95
C LEU A 31 -10.01 -14.77 -7.64
N GLY A 32 -8.98 -14.22 -7.06
CA GLY A 32 -7.64 -14.18 -7.66
C GLY A 32 -7.04 -15.58 -7.79
N LEU A 33 -6.49 -15.92 -8.97
CA LEU A 33 -5.76 -17.16 -9.21
C LEU A 33 -4.44 -17.22 -8.45
N LYS A 34 -3.93 -16.08 -7.98
CA LYS A 34 -2.68 -15.97 -7.21
C LYS A 34 -2.95 -15.23 -5.92
N THR A 35 -2.33 -15.70 -4.84
CA THR A 35 -2.31 -14.94 -3.58
C THR A 35 -1.39 -13.74 -3.75
N GLU A 36 -1.94 -12.54 -3.60
CA GLU A 36 -1.18 -11.29 -3.63
C GLU A 36 -1.49 -10.49 -2.37
N ARG A 37 -0.45 -9.93 -1.77
CA ARG A 37 -0.56 -8.96 -0.68
C ARG A 37 0.50 -7.90 -0.90
N LYS A 38 0.09 -6.78 -1.48
CA LYS A 38 1.01 -5.70 -1.89
C LYS A 38 0.56 -4.37 -1.35
N LEU A 39 1.53 -3.56 -0.98
CA LEU A 39 1.34 -2.16 -0.61
C LEU A 39 2.25 -1.31 -1.48
N ARG A 40 1.73 -0.22 -2.03
CA ARG A 40 2.51 0.80 -2.71
C ARG A 40 2.20 2.13 -2.08
N ILE A 41 3.24 2.86 -1.72
CA ILE A 41 3.14 4.22 -1.18
C ILE A 41 3.90 5.12 -2.13
N ILE A 42 3.27 6.21 -2.52
CA ILE A 42 3.85 7.23 -3.40
C ILE A 42 3.77 8.54 -2.66
N SER A 43 4.89 9.20 -2.53
CA SER A 43 5.01 10.56 -1.99
C SER A 43 5.75 11.44 -2.99
N GLU A 44 5.97 12.70 -2.64
CA GLU A 44 6.67 13.66 -3.50
C GLU A 44 8.10 13.21 -3.84
N ASP A 45 8.80 12.63 -2.87
CA ASP A 45 10.23 12.31 -2.99
C ASP A 45 10.52 10.81 -2.88
N SER A 46 9.51 9.96 -2.68
CA SER A 46 9.75 8.54 -2.52
C SER A 46 8.62 7.66 -3.03
N TYR A 47 9.00 6.46 -3.44
CA TYR A 47 8.11 5.35 -3.77
C TYR A 47 8.52 4.13 -2.99
N VAL A 48 7.55 3.51 -2.30
CA VAL A 48 7.74 2.25 -1.59
C VAL A 48 6.85 1.19 -2.20
N SER A 49 7.42 0.04 -2.52
CA SER A 49 6.69 -1.16 -2.93
C SER A 49 7.00 -2.29 -1.96
N ALA A 50 5.98 -2.81 -1.30
CA ALA A 50 6.10 -3.96 -0.40
C ALA A 50 5.26 -5.13 -0.93
N ASP A 51 5.86 -6.30 -1.07
CA ASP A 51 5.22 -7.57 -1.37
C ASP A 51 5.30 -8.47 -0.13
N PHE A 52 4.20 -8.57 0.61
CA PHE A 52 4.15 -9.33 1.86
C PHE A 52 4.18 -10.84 1.67
N VAL A 53 3.84 -11.33 0.46
CA VAL A 53 3.93 -12.77 0.13
C VAL A 53 5.37 -13.15 -0.13
N LYS A 54 6.08 -12.33 -0.87
CA LYS A 54 7.50 -12.54 -1.19
C LYS A 54 8.44 -12.04 -0.11
N ARG A 55 7.95 -11.25 0.85
CA ARG A 55 8.75 -10.55 1.87
C ARG A 55 9.83 -9.68 1.25
N GLN A 56 9.45 -8.88 0.28
CA GLN A 56 10.33 -7.95 -0.43
C GLN A 56 9.83 -6.54 -0.26
N VAL A 57 10.77 -5.63 -0.04
CA VAL A 57 10.51 -4.19 0.00
C VAL A 57 11.51 -3.52 -0.93
N THR A 58 11.00 -2.66 -1.79
CA THR A 58 11.81 -1.78 -2.64
C THR A 58 11.47 -0.34 -2.25
N LEU A 59 12.48 0.43 -1.92
CA LEU A 59 12.40 1.84 -1.63
C LEU A 59 13.13 2.61 -2.72
N VAL A 60 12.45 3.51 -3.38
CA VAL A 60 13.03 4.41 -4.38
C VAL A 60 12.93 5.83 -3.83
N ARG A 61 14.05 6.52 -3.73
CA ARG A 61 14.13 7.93 -3.31
C ARG A 61 14.58 8.79 -4.46
N LYS A 62 13.96 9.94 -4.61
CA LYS A 62 14.40 10.97 -5.54
C LYS A 62 15.67 11.62 -4.98
N ILE A 63 16.77 11.57 -5.73
CA ILE A 63 18.04 12.23 -5.43
C ILE A 63 18.35 13.36 -6.42
N ALA A 64 17.58 13.46 -7.50
CA ALA A 64 17.73 14.51 -8.51
C ALA A 64 17.63 15.91 -7.88
N ASN A 65 18.55 16.78 -8.25
CA ASN A 65 18.51 18.19 -7.87
C ASN A 65 17.54 19.00 -8.75
N GLU A 66 17.29 20.26 -8.35
CA GLU A 66 16.34 21.14 -9.08
C GLU A 66 16.73 21.40 -10.54
N GLU A 67 18.02 21.45 -10.85
CA GLU A 67 18.51 21.67 -12.21
C GLU A 67 18.20 20.45 -13.10
N GLN A 68 18.48 19.25 -12.63
CA GLN A 68 18.16 18.00 -13.32
C GLN A 68 16.66 17.84 -13.54
N LEU A 69 15.85 18.18 -12.53
CA LEU A 69 14.38 18.13 -12.65
C LEU A 69 13.86 19.17 -13.65
N PHE A 70 14.44 20.36 -13.68
CA PHE A 70 14.07 21.40 -14.64
C PHE A 70 14.40 20.99 -16.07
N ASP A 71 15.60 20.42 -16.30
CA ASP A 71 16.00 19.88 -17.61
C ASP A 71 15.02 18.80 -18.10
N LEU A 72 14.73 17.82 -17.24
CA LEU A 72 13.77 16.76 -17.54
C LEU A 72 12.39 17.29 -17.91
N ARG A 73 11.86 18.25 -17.13
CA ARG A 73 10.57 18.87 -17.42
C ARG A 73 10.57 19.59 -18.76
N THR A 74 11.65 20.31 -19.07
CA THR A 74 11.81 21.02 -20.33
C THR A 74 11.80 20.07 -21.51
N ARG A 75 12.52 18.97 -21.43
CA ARG A 75 12.58 17.92 -22.46
C ARG A 75 11.23 17.22 -22.65
N LEU A 76 10.52 16.92 -21.53
CA LEU A 76 9.14 16.38 -21.58
C LEU A 76 8.18 17.32 -22.30
N VAL A 77 8.22 18.62 -21.99
CA VAL A 77 7.36 19.62 -22.64
C VAL A 77 7.70 19.76 -24.13
N ALA A 78 8.97 19.58 -24.50
CA ALA A 78 9.40 19.54 -25.91
C ALA A 78 8.96 18.28 -26.67
N GLY A 79 8.33 17.30 -25.97
CA GLY A 79 7.88 16.05 -26.59
C GLY A 79 8.98 15.04 -26.83
N GLU A 80 10.12 15.16 -26.12
CA GLU A 80 11.23 14.22 -26.23
C GLU A 80 10.85 12.87 -25.62
N ASP A 81 11.25 11.77 -26.27
CA ASP A 81 11.08 10.42 -25.71
C ASP A 81 12.10 10.18 -24.61
N LEU A 82 11.60 10.12 -23.36
CA LEU A 82 12.41 9.89 -22.18
C LEU A 82 12.54 8.41 -21.80
N SER A 83 12.09 7.48 -22.64
CA SER A 83 12.12 6.03 -22.35
C SER A 83 13.56 5.48 -22.24
N SER A 84 14.55 6.18 -22.78
CA SER A 84 15.98 5.83 -22.75
C SER A 84 16.80 6.56 -21.67
N ILE A 85 16.17 7.34 -20.81
CA ILE A 85 16.88 8.03 -19.74
C ILE A 85 17.43 7.03 -18.72
N ASP A 86 18.70 7.20 -18.39
CA ASP A 86 19.29 6.51 -17.25
C ASP A 86 18.84 7.19 -15.94
N TYR A 87 18.03 6.48 -15.17
CA TYR A 87 17.50 6.99 -13.90
C TYR A 87 18.48 6.87 -12.73
N VAL A 88 19.66 6.27 -12.92
CA VAL A 88 20.65 6.02 -11.85
C VAL A 88 21.06 7.30 -11.12
N ASP A 89 21.20 8.41 -11.84
CA ASP A 89 21.57 9.70 -11.27
C ASP A 89 20.38 10.50 -10.71
N LEU A 90 19.17 10.00 -10.87
CA LEU A 90 17.93 10.69 -10.49
C LEU A 90 17.24 10.09 -9.29
N VAL A 91 17.45 8.77 -9.06
CA VAL A 91 16.84 8.03 -7.97
C VAL A 91 17.84 7.08 -7.34
N GLU A 92 17.71 6.91 -6.04
CA GLU A 92 18.38 5.87 -5.26
C GLU A 92 17.40 4.73 -5.02
N VAL A 93 17.83 3.49 -5.26
CA VAL A 93 17.01 2.30 -5.05
C VAL A 93 17.63 1.46 -3.95
N GLU A 94 16.85 1.20 -2.90
CA GLU A 94 17.22 0.33 -1.78
C GLU A 94 16.29 -0.87 -1.71
N GLU A 95 16.84 -2.05 -1.43
CA GLU A 95 16.09 -3.27 -1.14
C GLU A 95 16.48 -3.78 0.26
N PRO A 96 15.87 -3.23 1.33
CA PRO A 96 16.19 -3.62 2.69
C PRO A 96 15.83 -5.09 2.93
N GLU A 97 16.68 -5.77 3.69
CA GLU A 97 16.39 -7.15 4.12
C GLU A 97 15.18 -7.19 5.04
N VAL A 98 14.23 -8.05 4.72
CA VAL A 98 13.05 -8.31 5.55
C VAL A 98 13.28 -9.55 6.39
N GLY A 99 13.10 -9.43 7.70
CA GLY A 99 13.26 -10.54 8.64
C GLY A 99 12.40 -11.76 8.30
N SER A 100 12.87 -12.94 8.69
CA SER A 100 12.22 -14.23 8.38
C SER A 100 11.06 -14.58 9.30
N GLU A 101 10.86 -13.86 10.41
CA GLU A 101 9.79 -14.15 11.36
C GLU A 101 8.40 -13.90 10.76
N ASP A 102 7.43 -14.72 11.12
CA ASP A 102 6.05 -14.51 10.69
C ASP A 102 5.35 -13.41 11.49
N ALA A 103 4.29 -12.83 10.90
CA ALA A 103 3.61 -11.68 11.45
C ALA A 103 2.95 -11.95 12.82
N LEU A 104 2.44 -13.16 13.06
CA LEU A 104 1.79 -13.51 14.34
C LEU A 104 2.83 -13.61 15.44
N THR A 105 3.99 -14.19 15.17
CA THR A 105 5.11 -14.25 16.12
C THR A 105 5.59 -12.84 16.48
N LEU A 106 5.75 -11.97 15.50
CA LEU A 106 6.13 -10.57 15.74
C LEU A 106 5.08 -9.83 16.57
N GLN A 107 3.81 -9.99 16.26
CA GLN A 107 2.70 -9.40 17.02
C GLN A 107 2.68 -9.89 18.47
N ALA A 108 2.87 -11.21 18.69
CA ALA A 108 2.91 -11.77 20.03
C ALA A 108 4.12 -11.25 20.84
N LYS A 109 5.28 -11.13 20.21
CA LYS A 109 6.48 -10.55 20.86
C LYS A 109 6.27 -9.08 21.24
N ASP A 110 5.70 -8.29 20.34
CA ASP A 110 5.39 -6.87 20.60
C ASP A 110 4.41 -6.70 21.75
N PHE A 111 3.34 -7.51 21.77
CA PHE A 111 2.38 -7.51 22.86
C PHE A 111 3.01 -7.90 24.20
N LEU A 112 3.81 -8.97 24.22
CA LEU A 112 4.50 -9.41 25.44
C LEU A 112 5.53 -8.38 25.92
N HIS A 113 6.20 -7.70 25.01
CA HIS A 113 7.09 -6.59 25.33
C HIS A 113 6.32 -5.45 25.99
N ALA A 114 5.22 -5.01 25.38
CA ALA A 114 4.36 -3.97 25.93
C ALA A 114 3.84 -4.32 27.35
N VAL A 115 3.43 -5.57 27.59
CA VAL A 115 2.99 -6.03 28.92
C VAL A 115 4.10 -5.98 29.95
N ARG A 116 5.34 -6.31 29.57
CA ARG A 116 6.50 -6.34 30.49
C ARG A 116 7.05 -4.96 30.82
N THR A 117 7.05 -4.08 29.84
CA THR A 117 7.67 -2.75 29.95
C THR A 117 6.70 -1.64 30.31
N GLY A 118 5.40 -1.83 30.06
CA GLY A 118 4.39 -0.78 30.11
C GLY A 118 4.41 0.16 28.90
N GLU A 119 5.23 -0.12 27.89
CA GLU A 119 5.28 0.65 26.67
C GLU A 119 4.06 0.34 25.79
N LYS A 120 3.71 1.30 24.93
CA LYS A 120 2.60 1.12 23.97
C LYS A 120 3.05 0.17 22.84
N PRO A 121 2.27 -0.86 22.48
CA PRO A 121 2.60 -1.72 21.35
C PRO A 121 2.50 -0.96 20.03
N HIS A 122 3.20 -1.41 18.99
CA HIS A 122 3.18 -0.79 17.66
C HIS A 122 1.76 -0.72 17.07
N VAL A 123 0.97 -1.76 17.29
CA VAL A 123 -0.45 -1.78 16.92
C VAL A 123 -1.27 -2.00 18.18
N ASP A 124 -1.82 -0.92 18.71
CA ASP A 124 -2.68 -0.96 19.89
C ASP A 124 -4.15 -1.25 19.57
N ALA A 125 -4.99 -1.33 20.61
CA ALA A 125 -6.41 -1.59 20.46
C ALA A 125 -7.15 -0.50 19.67
N GLU A 126 -6.69 0.75 19.73
CA GLU A 126 -7.28 1.86 18.99
C GLU A 126 -7.00 1.72 17.50
N ALA A 127 -5.76 1.45 17.11
CA ALA A 127 -5.37 1.21 15.73
C ALA A 127 -6.10 -0.03 15.15
N GLY A 128 -6.18 -1.11 15.91
CA GLY A 128 -6.94 -2.30 15.52
C GLY A 128 -8.43 -2.02 15.32
N SER A 129 -9.06 -1.29 16.26
CA SER A 129 -10.47 -0.88 16.17
C SER A 129 -10.72 0.03 14.97
N MET A 130 -9.80 0.96 14.68
CA MET A 130 -9.90 1.85 13.51
C MET A 130 -9.86 1.06 12.20
N ALA A 131 -8.98 0.07 12.09
CA ALA A 131 -8.90 -0.80 10.91
C ALA A 131 -10.21 -1.56 10.67
N ILE A 132 -10.81 -2.15 11.73
CA ILE A 132 -12.08 -2.86 11.63
C ILE A 132 -13.21 -1.91 11.22
N ARG A 133 -13.36 -0.76 11.88
CA ARG A 133 -14.38 0.24 11.52
C ARG A 133 -14.23 0.74 10.10
N THR A 134 -13.01 0.89 9.61
CA THR A 134 -12.76 1.29 8.21
C THR A 134 -13.22 0.19 7.26
N ALA A 135 -12.94 -1.07 7.55
CA ALA A 135 -13.40 -2.20 6.76
C ALA A 135 -14.94 -2.30 6.75
N GLU A 136 -15.60 -2.13 7.90
CA GLU A 136 -17.05 -2.10 8.02
C GLU A 136 -17.67 -0.99 7.15
N ARG A 137 -17.13 0.24 7.22
CA ARG A 137 -17.57 1.36 6.38
C ARG A 137 -17.38 1.09 4.88
N ILE A 138 -16.28 0.45 4.49
CA ILE A 138 -16.06 0.04 3.10
C ILE A 138 -17.15 -0.93 2.66
N MET A 139 -17.46 -1.93 3.49
CA MET A 139 -18.49 -2.93 3.19
C MET A 139 -19.89 -2.30 3.11
N GLU A 140 -20.27 -1.45 4.05
CA GLU A 140 -21.54 -0.73 4.03
C GLU A 140 -21.71 0.09 2.75
N GLN A 141 -20.69 0.85 2.35
CA GLN A 141 -20.70 1.64 1.12
C GLN A 141 -20.72 0.76 -0.13
N ALA A 142 -20.03 -0.35 -0.14
CA ALA A 142 -20.01 -1.30 -1.23
C ALA A 142 -21.38 -1.94 -1.44
N ILE A 143 -22.05 -2.36 -0.37
CA ILE A 143 -23.42 -2.93 -0.41
C ILE A 143 -24.42 -1.86 -0.88
N ALA A 144 -24.32 -0.63 -0.35
CA ALA A 144 -25.20 0.48 -0.75
C ALA A 144 -25.05 0.86 -2.23
N ALA A 145 -23.85 0.72 -2.79
CA ALA A 145 -23.59 0.97 -4.21
C ALA A 145 -24.13 -0.12 -5.17
N GLY A 146 -24.55 -1.27 -4.65
CA GLY A 146 -25.45 -2.21 -5.33
C GLY A 146 -24.88 -2.98 -6.54
N ALA A 147 -23.58 -3.19 -6.63
CA ALA A 147 -22.99 -3.96 -7.72
C ALA A 147 -23.06 -5.49 -7.45
N ARG A 148 -24.20 -6.10 -7.67
CA ARG A 148 -24.33 -7.56 -7.74
C ARG A 148 -24.32 -7.98 -9.20
N MET A 149 -23.38 -8.85 -9.57
CA MET A 149 -23.48 -9.65 -10.79
C MET A 149 -24.19 -10.95 -10.40
N LEU A 150 -25.40 -11.08 -10.88
CA LEU A 150 -26.19 -12.32 -10.77
C LEU A 150 -25.84 -13.22 -11.96
#